data_d079355954e53bbec9e90590c9b84134
#
_entry.id   d079355954e53bbec9e90590c9b84134
#
_cell.length_a   1.000
_cell.length_b   1.000
_cell.length_c   1.000
_cell.angle_alpha   90.00
_cell.angle_beta   90.00
_cell.angle_gamma   90.00
#
_symmetry.space_group_name_H-M   'P 1'
#
loop_
_entity.id
_entity.type
_entity.pdbx_description
1 polymer ?
#
loop_
_entity_poly.entity_id
_entity_poly.type
_entity_poly.pdbx_seq_one_letter_code
_entity_poly.pdbx_strand_id
1 'polypeptide(L)'
;MDQREAAGGAGSIADVLAEYPVIDLTVTNGERWPCWWPMQMPFQQKVWNWFAESGAPAPVHAYMGPVQVRWITLDDHCGIHVDAPSHFVPPADSGLPHAGLLGRQTGVQISLTDLMGPAAVVDVTELIGAGGPGVSPWITPDHLRAWEARQGPLRSGEIVLLHTGWDRYYQPWPAGRAYAFDPVVTRAGPGWPAPRAAAIDYMRGRGITTLGIDAPSIGAAHDALSPHYTGLEHGMRYVENLSGLDQLAPRGAYFIFLPLKVEGASGCPGRAIGMRRRRA
;
A
#
# COMPACT_ATOMS: atom_id res chain seq x y z
N MET A 1 -0.39 -59.52 -1.63
CA MET A 1 -1.10 -58.52 -2.42
C MET A 1 -1.11 -57.22 -1.61
N ASP A 2 -0.14 -56.40 -1.89
CA ASP A 2 0.11 -55.15 -1.14
C ASP A 2 -0.56 -54.01 -1.94
N GLN A 3 -1.73 -53.56 -1.49
CA GLN A 3 -2.43 -52.40 -2.04
C GLN A 3 -1.93 -51.17 -1.29
N ARG A 4 -0.77 -50.67 -1.64
CA ARG A 4 -0.41 -49.29 -1.40
C ARG A 4 -0.92 -48.45 -2.60
N GLU A 5 -2.18 -48.08 -2.52
CA GLU A 5 -2.71 -47.02 -3.35
C GLU A 5 -1.87 -45.76 -3.17
N ALA A 6 -1.28 -45.33 -4.25
CA ALA A 6 -0.58 -44.06 -4.35
C ALA A 6 -1.58 -42.90 -4.10
N ALA A 7 -1.65 -42.45 -2.86
CA ALA A 7 -2.13 -41.11 -2.57
C ALA A 7 -1.16 -40.15 -3.25
N GLY A 8 -1.56 -39.56 -4.37
CA GLY A 8 -0.86 -38.45 -4.99
C GLY A 8 -0.81 -37.33 -3.96
N GLY A 9 0.27 -37.26 -3.21
CA GLY A 9 0.46 -36.27 -2.17
C GLY A 9 0.44 -34.88 -2.80
N ALA A 10 -0.54 -34.06 -2.41
CA ALA A 10 -0.41 -32.63 -2.59
C ALA A 10 0.94 -32.24 -1.97
N GLY A 11 1.83 -31.65 -2.77
CA GLY A 11 3.15 -31.23 -2.29
C GLY A 11 3.02 -30.39 -1.02
N SER A 12 4.03 -30.37 -0.18
CA SER A 12 4.04 -29.53 1.01
C SER A 12 3.86 -28.05 0.61
N ILE A 13 3.42 -27.23 1.54
CA ILE A 13 3.37 -25.76 1.31
C ILE A 13 4.74 -25.26 0.84
N ALA A 14 5.85 -25.82 1.35
CA ALA A 14 7.19 -25.45 0.94
C ALA A 14 7.44 -25.76 -0.55
N ASP A 15 6.97 -26.91 -1.06
CA ASP A 15 7.10 -27.27 -2.47
C ASP A 15 6.30 -26.32 -3.36
N VAL A 16 5.08 -25.97 -2.94
CA VAL A 16 4.24 -24.98 -3.64
C VAL A 16 4.94 -23.61 -3.66
N LEU A 17 5.42 -23.14 -2.51
CA LEU A 17 6.09 -21.84 -2.40
C LEU A 17 7.39 -21.76 -3.21
N ALA A 18 8.11 -22.89 -3.39
CA ALA A 18 9.31 -22.94 -4.21
C ALA A 18 9.04 -22.62 -5.70
N GLU A 19 7.82 -22.84 -6.17
CA GLU A 19 7.39 -22.49 -7.54
C GLU A 19 6.97 -21.02 -7.68
N TYR A 20 6.79 -20.31 -6.55
CA TYR A 20 6.28 -18.93 -6.52
C TYR A 20 7.34 -17.98 -5.95
N PRO A 21 8.25 -17.45 -6.78
CA PRO A 21 9.20 -16.45 -6.32
C PRO A 21 8.48 -15.25 -5.71
N VAL A 22 9.05 -14.77 -4.61
CA VAL A 22 8.59 -13.59 -3.89
C VAL A 22 9.13 -12.34 -4.60
N ILE A 23 8.25 -11.39 -4.82
CA ILE A 23 8.54 -10.05 -5.34
C ILE A 23 8.29 -9.07 -4.21
N ASP A 24 9.30 -8.26 -3.87
CA ASP A 24 9.15 -7.19 -2.90
C ASP A 24 8.44 -6.00 -3.55
N LEU A 25 7.29 -5.64 -3.00
CA LEU A 25 6.47 -4.53 -3.48
C LEU A 25 6.57 -3.31 -2.57
N THR A 26 7.60 -3.25 -1.73
CA THR A 26 7.76 -2.25 -0.67
C THR A 26 8.75 -1.17 -1.07
N VAL A 27 8.38 0.08 -0.87
CA VAL A 27 9.29 1.22 -1.02
C VAL A 27 10.26 1.33 0.16
N THR A 28 11.42 1.96 -0.06
CA THR A 28 12.41 2.21 0.98
C THR A 28 12.02 3.42 1.83
N ASN A 29 11.96 3.27 3.16
CA ASN A 29 11.78 4.38 4.08
C ASN A 29 13.13 4.97 4.50
N GLY A 30 13.20 6.29 4.56
CA GLY A 30 14.41 7.00 4.98
C GLY A 30 14.31 8.52 4.77
N GLU A 31 15.13 9.29 5.47
CA GLU A 31 15.13 10.77 5.39
C GLU A 31 15.37 11.33 3.98
N ARG A 32 15.95 10.54 3.10
CA ARG A 32 16.21 10.92 1.71
C ARG A 32 15.08 10.57 0.75
N TRP A 33 14.04 9.87 1.20
CA TRP A 33 12.96 9.34 0.38
C TRP A 33 11.66 10.07 0.65
N PRO A 34 10.74 10.19 -0.31
CA PRO A 34 9.44 10.84 -0.13
C PRO A 34 8.44 9.88 0.56
N CYS A 35 8.83 9.28 1.70
CA CYS A 35 8.06 8.24 2.37
C CYS A 35 7.05 8.78 3.40
N TRP A 36 6.82 10.07 3.43
CA TRP A 36 5.80 10.71 4.28
C TRP A 36 4.94 11.65 3.47
N TRP A 37 3.72 11.87 3.91
CA TRP A 37 2.84 12.86 3.27
C TRP A 37 3.43 14.27 3.48
N PRO A 38 3.47 15.12 2.43
CA PRO A 38 4.22 16.39 2.46
C PRO A 38 3.88 17.36 3.59
N MET A 39 2.74 17.22 4.24
CA MET A 39 2.29 18.08 5.35
C MET A 39 2.26 17.35 6.70
N GLN A 40 2.76 16.14 6.77
CA GLN A 40 2.86 15.34 7.98
C GLN A 40 4.29 15.32 8.52
N MET A 41 4.51 14.59 9.61
CA MET A 41 5.81 14.47 10.24
C MET A 41 6.79 13.72 9.33
N PRO A 42 7.95 14.30 9.00
CA PRO A 42 8.93 13.62 8.18
C PRO A 42 9.54 12.42 8.90
N PHE A 43 9.87 11.38 8.15
CA PHE A 43 10.67 10.27 8.66
C PHE A 43 12.01 10.77 9.20
N GLN A 44 12.38 10.33 10.39
CA GLN A 44 13.66 10.65 11.02
C GLN A 44 14.31 9.42 11.62
N GLN A 45 15.62 9.33 11.54
CA GLN A 45 16.39 8.28 12.19
C GLN A 45 17.68 8.85 12.78
N LYS A 46 18.09 8.29 13.92
CA LYS A 46 19.37 8.61 14.55
C LYS A 46 20.04 7.34 15.03
N VAL A 47 21.36 7.31 14.99
CA VAL A 47 22.11 6.26 15.66
C VAL A 47 21.93 6.44 17.16
N TRP A 48 21.37 5.42 17.83
CA TRP A 48 21.21 5.40 19.29
C TRP A 48 22.41 4.76 19.96
N ASN A 49 22.87 3.65 19.44
CA ASN A 49 24.08 2.97 19.87
C ASN A 49 24.91 2.59 18.63
N TRP A 50 26.19 2.78 18.73
CA TRP A 50 27.16 2.36 17.72
C TRP A 50 28.21 1.52 18.42
N PHE A 51 28.63 0.43 17.82
CA PHE A 51 29.60 -0.52 18.35
C PHE A 51 30.46 0.06 19.46
N ALA A 52 30.72 -0.67 20.54
CA ALA A 52 31.31 -0.19 21.81
C ALA A 52 32.67 0.47 21.69
N GLU A 53 33.22 0.63 20.50
CA GLU A 53 34.56 1.15 20.33
C GLU A 53 34.59 2.67 20.21
N SER A 54 35.63 3.21 20.81
CA SER A 54 35.94 4.63 20.91
C SER A 54 36.00 5.29 19.52
N GLY A 55 35.54 6.54 19.45
CA GLY A 55 35.64 7.39 18.30
C GLY A 55 34.29 7.68 17.61
N ALA A 56 33.20 7.13 18.07
CA ALA A 56 31.89 7.60 17.64
C ALA A 56 31.69 9.05 18.12
N PRO A 57 31.31 9.98 17.25
CA PRO A 57 31.03 11.35 17.65
C PRO A 57 29.88 11.39 18.65
N ALA A 58 30.03 12.19 19.70
CA ALA A 58 28.91 12.49 20.59
C ALA A 58 27.74 13.05 19.77
N PRO A 59 26.50 12.69 20.09
CA PRO A 59 25.97 12.06 21.29
C PRO A 59 25.72 10.54 21.20
N VAL A 60 26.48 9.82 20.40
CA VAL A 60 26.28 8.38 20.25
C VAL A 60 26.81 7.66 21.50
N HIS A 61 25.95 6.85 22.09
CA HIS A 61 26.27 6.14 23.33
C HIS A 61 26.52 4.66 23.03
N ALA A 62 27.60 4.13 23.57
CA ALA A 62 27.99 2.74 23.45
C ALA A 62 27.69 1.90 24.70
N TYR A 63 26.59 2.20 25.39
CA TYR A 63 26.23 1.51 26.66
C TYR A 63 25.79 0.07 26.48
N MET A 64 25.28 -0.24 25.28
CA MET A 64 24.69 -1.55 24.99
C MET A 64 25.70 -2.58 24.48
N GLY A 65 26.98 -2.22 24.45
CA GLY A 65 28.04 -3.06 23.89
C GLY A 65 28.19 -2.95 22.38
N PRO A 66 28.85 -3.95 21.73
CA PRO A 66 29.25 -3.89 20.33
C PRO A 66 28.08 -4.18 19.36
N VAL A 67 27.01 -3.40 19.46
CA VAL A 67 25.82 -3.48 18.61
C VAL A 67 25.47 -2.12 18.06
N GLN A 68 24.85 -2.09 16.86
CA GLN A 68 24.28 -0.88 16.28
C GLN A 68 22.78 -0.87 16.53
N VAL A 69 22.28 0.23 17.09
CA VAL A 69 20.84 0.49 17.27
C VAL A 69 20.53 1.87 16.71
N ARG A 70 19.42 1.96 15.98
CA ARG A 70 18.87 3.23 15.51
C ARG A 70 17.55 3.52 16.21
N TRP A 71 17.34 4.77 16.54
CA TRP A 71 16.06 5.33 16.88
C TRP A 71 15.38 5.80 15.60
N ILE A 72 14.09 5.48 15.43
CA ILE A 72 13.30 5.81 14.25
C ILE A 72 12.02 6.49 14.70
N THR A 73 11.67 7.61 14.06
CA THR A 73 10.37 8.28 14.19
C THR A 73 9.71 8.33 12.82
N LEU A 74 8.48 7.90 12.76
CA LEU A 74 7.64 7.94 11.58
C LEU A 74 6.19 8.16 12.00
N ASP A 75 5.37 8.72 11.13
CA ASP A 75 3.92 8.67 11.30
C ASP A 75 3.35 7.32 10.87
N ASP A 76 2.10 7.05 11.22
CA ASP A 76 1.46 5.78 10.95
C ASP A 76 1.05 5.58 9.47
N HIS A 77 1.30 6.57 8.60
CA HIS A 77 1.12 6.52 7.13
C HIS A 77 2.45 6.65 6.37
N CYS A 78 3.57 6.30 7.01
CA CYS A 78 4.89 6.42 6.42
C CYS A 78 5.24 5.25 5.50
N GLY A 79 5.66 5.55 4.27
CA GLY A 79 5.99 4.55 3.24
C GLY A 79 4.79 3.71 2.85
N ILE A 80 5.03 2.43 2.54
CA ILE A 80 3.90 1.54 2.32
C ILE A 80 3.15 1.30 3.63
N HIS A 81 1.86 1.50 3.60
CA HIS A 81 0.99 1.34 4.77
C HIS A 81 -0.40 0.88 4.35
N VAL A 82 -1.21 0.46 5.31
CA VAL A 82 -2.64 0.25 5.13
C VAL A 82 -3.41 1.30 5.90
N ASP A 83 -4.46 1.85 5.28
CA ASP A 83 -5.45 2.67 5.96
C ASP A 83 -6.53 1.80 6.56
N ALA A 84 -6.74 1.99 7.86
CA ALA A 84 -7.90 1.48 8.56
C ALA A 84 -9.09 2.44 8.40
N PRO A 85 -10.34 1.98 8.57
CA PRO A 85 -11.52 2.85 8.53
C PRO A 85 -11.41 4.10 9.41
N SER A 86 -10.83 3.98 10.61
CA SER A 86 -10.62 5.11 11.54
C SER A 86 -9.77 6.25 10.99
N HIS A 87 -9.09 6.07 9.86
CA HIS A 87 -8.31 7.13 9.23
C HIS A 87 -9.20 8.28 8.75
N PHE A 88 -10.34 7.98 8.12
CA PHE A 88 -11.28 8.99 7.59
C PHE A 88 -12.65 8.96 8.26
N VAL A 89 -13.01 7.89 8.97
CA VAL A 89 -14.31 7.76 9.64
C VAL A 89 -14.14 8.15 11.09
N PRO A 90 -14.72 9.27 11.56
CA PRO A 90 -14.73 9.61 12.98
C PRO A 90 -15.60 8.63 13.77
N PRO A 91 -15.35 8.45 15.09
CA PRO A 91 -16.22 7.67 15.96
C PRO A 91 -17.68 8.14 15.92
N ALA A 92 -18.63 7.21 15.99
CA ALA A 92 -20.06 7.49 15.85
C ALA A 92 -20.59 8.52 16.86
N ASP A 93 -19.96 8.61 18.03
CA ASP A 93 -20.30 9.54 19.12
C ASP A 93 -19.57 10.87 19.06
N SER A 94 -18.77 11.12 18.01
CA SER A 94 -17.96 12.34 17.87
C SER A 94 -18.76 13.58 17.47
N GLY A 95 -19.95 13.41 16.88
CA GLY A 95 -20.73 14.51 16.32
C GLY A 95 -20.14 15.13 15.04
N LEU A 96 -19.06 14.56 14.49
CA LEU A 96 -18.41 15.04 13.28
C LEU A 96 -19.10 14.52 12.00
N PRO A 97 -18.96 15.20 10.85
CA PRO A 97 -19.38 14.67 9.57
C PRO A 97 -18.71 13.31 9.31
N HIS A 98 -19.42 12.42 8.61
CA HIS A 98 -18.94 11.07 8.30
C HIS A 98 -18.69 10.16 9.51
N ALA A 99 -19.12 10.55 10.72
CA ALA A 99 -18.99 9.71 11.89
C ALA A 99 -19.78 8.40 11.74
N GLY A 100 -19.17 7.28 12.10
CA GLY A 100 -19.76 5.97 11.90
C GLY A 100 -19.22 4.89 12.85
N LEU A 101 -19.87 3.71 12.81
CA LEU A 101 -19.51 2.58 13.66
C LEU A 101 -18.08 2.08 13.42
N LEU A 102 -17.57 2.27 12.22
CA LEU A 102 -16.19 1.88 11.83
C LEU A 102 -15.14 2.87 12.30
N GLY A 103 -15.50 4.04 12.82
CA GLY A 103 -14.56 5.06 13.28
C GLY A 103 -13.67 4.68 14.45
N ARG A 104 -13.90 3.53 15.08
CA ARG A 104 -13.01 2.93 16.08
C ARG A 104 -12.28 1.69 15.59
N GLN A 105 -12.42 1.36 14.31
CA GLN A 105 -11.70 0.25 13.69
C GLN A 105 -10.31 0.72 13.24
N THR A 106 -9.33 0.57 14.12
CA THR A 106 -7.91 0.90 13.90
C THR A 106 -7.15 -0.28 13.29
N GLY A 107 -5.89 -0.08 12.97
CA GLY A 107 -5.05 -1.11 12.35
C GLY A 107 -4.97 -2.44 13.12
N VAL A 108 -5.06 -2.40 14.45
CA VAL A 108 -5.01 -3.64 15.25
C VAL A 108 -6.22 -4.55 15.09
N GLN A 109 -7.36 -4.03 14.60
CA GLN A 109 -8.57 -4.80 14.34
C GLN A 109 -8.66 -5.30 12.88
N ILE A 110 -7.76 -4.90 11.99
CA ILE A 110 -7.73 -5.43 10.63
C ILE A 110 -7.29 -6.90 10.68
N SER A 111 -8.09 -7.78 10.09
CA SER A 111 -7.69 -9.18 9.95
C SER A 111 -6.59 -9.30 8.89
N LEU A 112 -5.54 -10.09 9.17
CA LEU A 112 -4.50 -10.35 8.17
C LEU A 112 -5.06 -11.04 6.92
N THR A 113 -6.13 -11.83 7.06
CA THR A 113 -6.81 -12.46 5.91
C THR A 113 -7.44 -11.45 4.96
N ASP A 114 -7.72 -10.23 5.43
CA ASP A 114 -8.21 -9.15 4.56
C ASP A 114 -7.08 -8.49 3.74
N LEU A 115 -5.83 -8.69 4.17
CA LEU A 115 -4.63 -8.09 3.55
C LEU A 115 -3.82 -9.11 2.75
N MET A 116 -4.36 -10.30 2.52
CA MET A 116 -3.72 -11.34 1.71
C MET A 116 -4.76 -12.08 0.86
N GLY A 117 -4.44 -12.26 -0.42
CA GLY A 117 -5.37 -12.90 -1.35
C GLY A 117 -4.88 -12.94 -2.79
N PRO A 118 -5.66 -13.57 -3.68
CA PRO A 118 -5.41 -13.50 -5.11
C PRO A 118 -5.39 -12.04 -5.57
N ALA A 119 -4.38 -11.66 -6.35
CA ALA A 119 -4.24 -10.31 -6.86
C ALA A 119 -4.90 -10.15 -8.23
N ALA A 120 -5.65 -9.06 -8.40
CA ALA A 120 -6.10 -8.54 -9.67
C ALA A 120 -5.35 -7.22 -9.95
N VAL A 121 -4.33 -7.27 -10.81
CA VAL A 121 -3.50 -6.10 -11.15
C VAL A 121 -4.14 -5.36 -12.31
N VAL A 122 -4.71 -4.20 -12.03
CA VAL A 122 -5.38 -3.35 -13.01
C VAL A 122 -4.39 -2.31 -13.50
N ASP A 123 -3.88 -2.51 -14.72
CA ASP A 123 -2.96 -1.58 -15.38
C ASP A 123 -3.74 -0.39 -15.95
N VAL A 124 -3.39 0.81 -15.47
CA VAL A 124 -3.91 2.11 -15.88
C VAL A 124 -2.77 3.10 -16.13
N THR A 125 -1.60 2.60 -16.49
CA THR A 125 -0.40 3.40 -16.74
C THR A 125 -0.57 4.40 -17.88
N GLU A 126 -1.53 4.17 -18.78
CA GLU A 126 -1.89 5.09 -19.86
C GLU A 126 -2.41 6.45 -19.36
N LEU A 127 -2.83 6.52 -18.09
CA LEU A 127 -3.32 7.76 -17.48
C LEU A 127 -2.20 8.66 -16.96
N ILE A 128 -0.95 8.17 -16.90
CA ILE A 128 0.18 8.99 -16.42
C ILE A 128 0.32 10.24 -17.28
N GLY A 129 0.40 11.40 -16.59
CA GLY A 129 0.58 12.70 -17.25
C GLY A 129 -0.68 13.25 -17.92
N ALA A 130 -1.82 12.55 -17.88
CA ALA A 130 -3.07 13.07 -18.44
C ALA A 130 -3.72 14.16 -17.55
N GLY A 131 -3.26 14.34 -16.30
CA GLY A 131 -3.70 15.42 -15.41
C GLY A 131 -2.96 16.71 -15.68
N GLY A 132 -3.61 17.85 -15.37
CA GLY A 132 -2.96 19.16 -15.30
C GLY A 132 -2.18 19.35 -13.99
N PRO A 133 -1.49 20.50 -13.82
CA PRO A 133 -0.79 20.83 -12.59
C PRO A 133 -1.68 20.72 -11.35
N GLY A 134 -1.28 19.92 -10.37
CA GLY A 134 -2.04 19.63 -9.15
C GLY A 134 -3.30 18.79 -9.34
N VAL A 135 -3.53 18.21 -10.52
CA VAL A 135 -4.75 17.47 -10.84
C VAL A 135 -4.40 16.03 -11.21
N SER A 136 -5.01 15.08 -10.52
CA SER A 136 -4.95 13.66 -10.81
C SER A 136 -5.91 13.27 -11.93
N PRO A 137 -5.50 12.48 -12.93
CA PRO A 137 -6.43 11.85 -13.83
C PRO A 137 -7.25 10.77 -13.10
N TRP A 138 -8.53 10.65 -13.44
CA TRP A 138 -9.42 9.72 -12.77
C TRP A 138 -9.41 8.33 -13.38
N ILE A 139 -9.21 7.32 -12.54
CA ILE A 139 -9.58 5.93 -12.86
C ILE A 139 -11.10 5.82 -12.68
N THR A 140 -11.79 5.47 -13.76
CA THR A 140 -13.26 5.39 -13.81
C THR A 140 -13.75 3.94 -13.88
N PRO A 141 -15.04 3.66 -13.66
CA PRO A 141 -15.61 2.33 -13.89
C PRO A 141 -15.36 1.78 -15.31
N ASP A 142 -15.19 2.65 -16.31
CA ASP A 142 -14.95 2.21 -17.69
C ASP A 142 -13.55 1.61 -17.85
N HIS A 143 -12.53 2.12 -17.17
CA HIS A 143 -11.21 1.50 -17.13
C HIS A 143 -11.29 0.09 -16.51
N LEU A 144 -12.06 -0.06 -15.42
CA LEU A 144 -12.26 -1.37 -14.78
C LEU A 144 -13.01 -2.34 -15.69
N ARG A 145 -14.08 -1.89 -16.37
CA ARG A 145 -14.81 -2.71 -17.35
C ARG A 145 -13.94 -3.11 -18.55
N ALA A 146 -13.11 -2.19 -19.04
CA ALA A 146 -12.17 -2.48 -20.12
C ALA A 146 -11.12 -3.52 -19.69
N TRP A 147 -10.64 -3.46 -18.46
CA TRP A 147 -9.76 -4.48 -17.88
C TRP A 147 -10.52 -5.82 -17.74
N GLU A 148 -11.73 -5.82 -17.17
CA GLU A 148 -12.55 -7.02 -17.02
C GLU A 148 -12.85 -7.70 -18.36
N ALA A 149 -13.06 -6.94 -19.43
CA ALA A 149 -13.29 -7.48 -20.75
C ALA A 149 -12.10 -8.31 -21.27
N ARG A 150 -10.89 -7.99 -20.86
CA ARG A 150 -9.65 -8.70 -21.23
C ARG A 150 -9.27 -9.81 -20.26
N GLN A 151 -9.54 -9.62 -18.97
CA GLN A 151 -9.02 -10.47 -17.90
C GLN A 151 -10.10 -11.25 -17.15
N GLY A 152 -11.36 -11.06 -17.52
CA GLY A 152 -12.53 -11.59 -16.80
C GLY A 152 -12.94 -10.71 -15.61
N PRO A 153 -14.15 -10.94 -15.06
CA PRO A 153 -14.72 -10.08 -14.03
C PRO A 153 -13.89 -10.10 -12.74
N LEU A 154 -13.88 -8.98 -12.01
CA LEU A 154 -13.38 -8.91 -10.65
C LEU A 154 -14.21 -9.85 -9.76
N ARG A 155 -13.57 -10.55 -8.84
CA ARG A 155 -14.18 -11.58 -7.99
C ARG A 155 -14.08 -11.19 -6.52
N SER A 156 -15.12 -11.50 -5.77
CA SER A 156 -15.09 -11.33 -4.33
C SER A 156 -13.89 -12.06 -3.71
N GLY A 157 -13.21 -11.40 -2.77
CA GLY A 157 -12.00 -11.91 -2.13
C GLY A 157 -10.70 -11.70 -2.91
N GLU A 158 -10.75 -11.14 -4.13
CA GLU A 158 -9.54 -10.63 -4.77
C GLU A 158 -9.11 -9.30 -4.15
N ILE A 159 -7.80 -9.07 -4.11
CA ILE A 159 -7.21 -7.77 -3.79
C ILE A 159 -6.93 -7.08 -5.13
N VAL A 160 -7.53 -5.91 -5.33
CA VAL A 160 -7.30 -5.12 -6.54
C VAL A 160 -6.08 -4.24 -6.34
N LEU A 161 -5.09 -4.38 -7.20
CA LEU A 161 -3.86 -3.58 -7.22
C LEU A 161 -3.91 -2.65 -8.44
N LEU A 162 -4.03 -1.37 -8.21
CA LEU A 162 -4.04 -0.34 -9.26
C LEU A 162 -2.60 -0.01 -9.64
N HIS A 163 -2.17 -0.52 -10.79
CA HIS A 163 -0.86 -0.25 -11.37
C HIS A 163 -0.93 1.04 -12.18
N THR A 164 -0.50 2.12 -11.59
CA THR A 164 -0.45 3.44 -12.22
C THR A 164 0.92 3.73 -12.82
N GLY A 165 1.97 3.01 -12.38
CA GLY A 165 3.37 3.26 -12.71
C GLY A 165 3.92 4.55 -12.09
N TRP A 166 3.22 5.09 -11.08
CA TRP A 166 3.63 6.33 -10.40
C TRP A 166 4.83 6.13 -9.48
N ASP A 167 5.08 4.91 -9.02
CA ASP A 167 6.24 4.53 -8.21
C ASP A 167 7.59 4.90 -8.85
N ARG A 168 7.64 5.11 -10.17
CA ARG A 168 8.82 5.66 -10.86
C ARG A 168 9.30 7.00 -10.31
N TYR A 169 8.40 7.79 -9.71
CA TYR A 169 8.71 9.08 -9.08
C TYR A 169 9.12 8.94 -7.62
N TYR A 170 9.04 7.74 -7.04
CA TYR A 170 9.56 7.46 -5.71
C TYR A 170 11.08 7.40 -5.75
N GLN A 171 11.70 8.55 -5.72
CA GLN A 171 13.15 8.75 -5.84
C GLN A 171 13.68 9.53 -4.64
N PRO A 172 14.96 9.43 -4.30
CA PRO A 172 15.56 10.30 -3.29
C PRO A 172 15.38 11.79 -3.63
N TRP A 173 15.28 12.63 -2.59
CA TRP A 173 15.28 14.08 -2.77
C TRP A 173 16.55 14.54 -3.54
N PRO A 174 16.46 15.56 -4.44
CA PRO A 174 15.28 16.39 -4.72
C PRO A 174 14.32 15.80 -5.77
N ALA A 175 14.68 14.75 -6.52
CA ALA A 175 13.86 14.18 -7.58
C ALA A 175 12.50 13.65 -7.04
N GLY A 176 12.49 13.13 -5.81
CA GLY A 176 11.30 12.62 -5.13
C GLY A 176 10.21 13.66 -4.85
N ARG A 177 10.46 14.96 -5.09
CA ARG A 177 9.42 16.00 -5.03
C ARG A 177 8.24 15.70 -5.95
N ALA A 178 8.53 15.12 -7.12
CA ALA A 178 7.51 14.77 -8.11
C ALA A 178 6.52 13.71 -7.63
N TYR A 179 6.89 12.92 -6.59
CA TYR A 179 6.04 11.84 -6.10
C TYR A 179 4.76 12.36 -5.44
N ALA A 180 4.86 13.29 -4.50
CA ALA A 180 3.72 13.87 -3.80
C ALA A 180 3.82 15.38 -3.58
N PHE A 181 5.03 15.92 -3.31
CA PHE A 181 5.19 17.33 -2.92
C PHE A 181 4.78 18.30 -4.05
N ASP A 182 5.25 18.08 -5.25
CA ASP A 182 4.95 18.97 -6.37
C ASP A 182 3.47 18.89 -6.79
N PRO A 183 2.81 17.72 -6.89
CA PRO A 183 1.39 17.67 -7.17
C PRO A 183 0.51 18.32 -6.10
N VAL A 184 0.82 18.11 -4.82
CA VAL A 184 -0.06 18.48 -3.70
C VAL A 184 0.23 19.89 -3.18
N VAL A 185 1.51 20.22 -2.93
CA VAL A 185 1.90 21.48 -2.26
C VAL A 185 2.11 22.60 -3.23
N THR A 186 3.00 22.40 -4.21
CA THR A 186 3.32 23.48 -5.16
C THR A 186 2.41 23.52 -6.37
N ARG A 187 1.69 22.42 -6.63
CA ARG A 187 0.86 22.21 -7.83
C ARG A 187 1.64 22.44 -9.12
N ALA A 188 2.93 22.13 -9.13
CA ALA A 188 3.82 22.35 -10.25
C ALA A 188 3.79 21.21 -11.28
N GLY A 189 3.36 20.01 -10.88
CA GLY A 189 3.28 18.83 -11.74
C GLY A 189 1.90 18.17 -11.71
N PRO A 190 1.63 17.21 -12.62
CA PRO A 190 0.40 16.43 -12.60
C PRO A 190 0.32 15.57 -11.33
N GLY A 191 -0.89 15.23 -10.90
CA GLY A 191 -1.12 14.22 -9.87
C GLY A 191 -1.10 12.80 -10.46
N TRP A 192 -0.96 11.82 -9.58
CA TRP A 192 -1.05 10.40 -9.94
C TRP A 192 -2.47 10.00 -10.37
N PRO A 193 -2.63 8.97 -11.22
CA PRO A 193 -3.93 8.39 -11.48
C PRO A 193 -4.58 7.88 -10.20
N ALA A 194 -5.80 8.30 -9.90
CA ALA A 194 -6.51 7.95 -8.68
C ALA A 194 -7.94 7.47 -8.99
N PRO A 195 -8.48 6.48 -8.24
CA PRO A 195 -9.83 6.01 -8.47
C PRO A 195 -10.85 7.07 -8.07
N ARG A 196 -11.80 7.34 -8.95
CA ARG A 196 -12.97 8.15 -8.61
C ARG A 196 -13.89 7.37 -7.66
N ALA A 197 -14.66 8.06 -6.82
CA ALA A 197 -15.63 7.43 -5.93
C ALA A 197 -16.49 6.36 -6.63
N ALA A 198 -16.99 6.64 -7.82
CA ALA A 198 -17.76 5.67 -8.61
C ALA A 198 -16.97 4.39 -8.99
N ALA A 199 -15.64 4.48 -9.15
CA ALA A 199 -14.81 3.29 -9.40
C ALA A 199 -14.64 2.46 -8.13
N ILE A 200 -14.54 3.11 -6.97
CA ILE A 200 -14.50 2.42 -5.67
C ILE A 200 -15.83 1.70 -5.43
N ASP A 201 -16.96 2.37 -5.65
CA ASP A 201 -18.28 1.75 -5.54
C ASP A 201 -18.46 0.58 -6.51
N TYR A 202 -17.93 0.70 -7.72
CA TYR A 202 -17.95 -0.38 -8.69
C TYR A 202 -17.19 -1.61 -8.18
N MET A 203 -15.98 -1.44 -7.65
CA MET A 203 -15.17 -2.51 -7.07
C MET A 203 -15.83 -3.10 -5.83
N ARG A 204 -16.36 -2.25 -4.95
CA ARG A 204 -17.13 -2.68 -3.76
C ARG A 204 -18.35 -3.52 -4.14
N GLY A 205 -19.09 -3.13 -5.20
CA GLY A 205 -20.20 -3.90 -5.76
C GLY A 205 -19.80 -5.27 -6.32
N ARG A 206 -18.51 -5.51 -6.59
CA ARG A 206 -17.94 -6.82 -6.95
C ARG A 206 -17.45 -7.62 -5.75
N GLY A 207 -17.62 -7.10 -4.54
CA GLY A 207 -17.17 -7.74 -3.31
C GLY A 207 -15.68 -7.54 -3.02
N ILE A 208 -15.05 -6.53 -3.63
CA ILE A 208 -13.68 -6.14 -3.30
C ILE A 208 -13.69 -5.34 -2.00
N THR A 209 -12.86 -5.73 -1.06
CA THR A 209 -12.72 -5.10 0.27
C THR A 209 -11.35 -4.48 0.49
N THR A 210 -10.36 -4.81 -0.35
CA THR A 210 -9.01 -4.29 -0.22
C THR A 210 -8.49 -3.82 -1.57
N LEU A 211 -8.01 -2.59 -1.60
CA LEU A 211 -7.35 -1.97 -2.75
C LEU A 211 -5.89 -1.72 -2.42
N GLY A 212 -5.03 -1.84 -3.42
CA GLY A 212 -3.66 -1.36 -3.37
C GLY A 212 -3.37 -0.41 -4.53
N ILE A 213 -2.39 0.49 -4.35
CA ILE A 213 -1.95 1.43 -5.38
C ILE A 213 -0.45 1.70 -5.28
N ASP A 214 0.22 1.85 -6.41
CA ASP A 214 1.64 2.23 -6.51
C ASP A 214 1.85 3.75 -6.54
N ALA A 215 1.00 4.47 -5.84
CA ALA A 215 1.00 5.93 -5.73
C ALA A 215 0.89 6.35 -4.26
N PRO A 216 1.13 7.64 -3.94
CA PRO A 216 1.14 8.11 -2.54
C PRO A 216 -0.22 8.03 -1.84
N SER A 217 -1.33 7.91 -2.59
CA SER A 217 -2.66 7.79 -2.02
C SER A 217 -3.68 7.20 -3.01
N ILE A 218 -4.70 6.52 -2.49
CA ILE A 218 -5.96 6.22 -3.20
C ILE A 218 -6.71 7.51 -3.51
N GLY A 219 -6.59 8.52 -2.67
CA GLY A 219 -7.12 9.85 -2.94
C GLY A 219 -6.37 10.55 -4.07
N ALA A 220 -7.06 11.41 -4.81
CA ALA A 220 -6.45 12.23 -5.84
C ALA A 220 -5.71 13.44 -5.23
N ALA A 221 -4.69 13.96 -5.92
CA ALA A 221 -3.94 15.14 -5.47
C ALA A 221 -4.85 16.36 -5.22
N HIS A 222 -5.98 16.46 -5.91
CA HIS A 222 -6.96 17.56 -5.79
C HIS A 222 -8.23 17.19 -5.04
N ASP A 223 -8.45 15.91 -4.76
CA ASP A 223 -9.59 15.40 -3.99
C ASP A 223 -9.17 14.12 -3.24
N ALA A 224 -8.59 14.29 -2.07
CA ALA A 224 -8.23 13.18 -1.21
C ALA A 224 -9.45 12.59 -0.48
N LEU A 225 -10.52 13.37 -0.27
CA LEU A 225 -11.62 13.02 0.63
C LEU A 225 -12.60 12.01 0.02
N SER A 226 -13.15 12.32 -1.18
CA SER A 226 -14.19 11.49 -1.79
C SER A 226 -13.81 10.03 -1.93
N PRO A 227 -12.61 9.66 -2.46
CA PRO A 227 -12.22 8.26 -2.58
C PRO A 227 -12.10 7.55 -1.23
N HIS A 228 -11.55 8.24 -0.20
CA HIS A 228 -11.39 7.64 1.12
C HIS A 228 -12.73 7.39 1.80
N TYR A 229 -13.60 8.38 1.87
CA TYR A 229 -14.93 8.19 2.47
C TYR A 229 -15.70 7.07 1.80
N THR A 230 -15.71 7.05 0.45
CA THR A 230 -16.51 6.06 -0.30
C THR A 230 -16.18 4.61 0.06
N GLY A 231 -14.92 4.30 0.37
CA GLY A 231 -14.55 2.93 0.73
C GLY A 231 -14.45 2.70 2.23
N LEU A 232 -13.78 3.59 2.97
CA LEU A 232 -13.49 3.37 4.38
C LEU A 232 -14.76 3.37 5.24
N GLU A 233 -15.79 4.18 4.89
CA GLU A 233 -17.10 4.14 5.55
C GLU A 233 -17.81 2.78 5.41
N HIS A 234 -17.41 1.99 4.42
CA HIS A 234 -17.94 0.65 4.15
C HIS A 234 -16.96 -0.47 4.53
N GLY A 235 -15.90 -0.14 5.28
CA GLY A 235 -14.96 -1.12 5.80
C GLY A 235 -13.94 -1.64 4.77
N MET A 236 -13.74 -0.93 3.67
CA MET A 236 -12.60 -1.22 2.79
C MET A 236 -11.28 -0.87 3.47
N ARG A 237 -10.18 -1.39 2.96
CA ARG A 237 -8.80 -1.10 3.38
C ARG A 237 -8.01 -0.67 2.17
N TYR A 238 -7.14 0.30 2.35
CA TYR A 238 -6.31 0.82 1.26
C TYR A 238 -4.84 0.59 1.58
N VAL A 239 -4.12 -0.05 0.68
CA VAL A 239 -2.66 -0.24 0.78
C VAL A 239 -2.02 0.73 -0.19
N GLU A 240 -1.36 1.74 0.33
CA GLU A 240 -0.77 2.85 -0.43
C GLU A 240 0.75 2.73 -0.53
N ASN A 241 1.36 3.43 -1.48
CA ASN A 241 2.81 3.43 -1.71
C ASN A 241 3.39 2.06 -2.09
N LEU A 242 2.66 1.23 -2.83
CA LEU A 242 3.21 0.03 -3.45
C LEU A 242 4.26 0.38 -4.51
N SER A 243 5.13 -0.56 -4.85
CA SER A 243 6.05 -0.43 -5.98
C SER A 243 6.24 -1.77 -6.70
N GLY A 244 6.70 -1.69 -7.96
CA GLY A 244 7.03 -2.90 -8.74
C GLY A 244 5.82 -3.73 -9.15
N LEU A 245 4.63 -3.16 -9.25
CA LEU A 245 3.42 -3.85 -9.70
C LEU A 245 3.51 -4.35 -11.15
N ASP A 246 4.36 -3.75 -11.97
CA ASP A 246 4.71 -4.18 -13.33
C ASP A 246 5.30 -5.60 -13.39
N GLN A 247 5.87 -6.08 -12.29
CA GLN A 247 6.43 -7.43 -12.19
C GLN A 247 5.35 -8.49 -11.98
N LEU A 248 4.12 -8.11 -11.69
CA LEU A 248 2.99 -9.01 -11.50
C LEU A 248 2.19 -9.13 -12.82
N ALA A 249 1.68 -10.33 -13.08
CA ALA A 249 0.71 -10.50 -14.15
C ALA A 249 -0.66 -9.94 -13.74
N PRO A 250 -1.54 -9.59 -14.69
CA PRO A 250 -2.89 -9.11 -14.38
C PRO A 250 -3.69 -10.04 -13.45
N ARG A 251 -3.42 -11.36 -13.52
CA ARG A 251 -3.99 -12.38 -12.65
C ARG A 251 -2.97 -13.50 -12.36
N GLY A 252 -3.25 -14.29 -11.33
CA GLY A 252 -2.41 -15.46 -10.97
C GLY A 252 -1.29 -15.15 -9.99
N ALA A 253 -1.18 -13.91 -9.54
CA ALA A 253 -0.36 -13.54 -8.40
C ALA A 253 -1.15 -13.65 -7.09
N TYR A 254 -0.45 -13.82 -5.99
CA TYR A 254 -0.99 -13.73 -4.63
C TYR A 254 -0.31 -12.56 -3.92
N PHE A 255 -1.11 -11.68 -3.34
CA PHE A 255 -0.64 -10.50 -2.61
C PHE A 255 -0.66 -10.76 -1.11
N ILE A 256 0.34 -10.26 -0.40
CA ILE A 256 0.43 -10.29 1.06
C ILE A 256 0.94 -8.95 1.54
N PHE A 257 0.22 -8.32 2.47
CA PHE A 257 0.69 -7.16 3.22
C PHE A 257 0.66 -7.47 4.72
N LEU A 258 1.78 -7.20 5.39
CA LEU A 258 1.94 -7.44 6.83
C LEU A 258 2.23 -6.12 7.55
N PRO A 259 1.19 -5.47 8.10
CA PRO A 259 1.34 -4.20 8.80
C PRO A 259 1.95 -4.37 10.19
N LEU A 260 2.60 -3.32 10.67
CA LEU A 260 2.95 -3.18 12.09
C LEU A 260 1.65 -3.14 12.91
N LYS A 261 1.66 -3.85 14.04
CA LYS A 261 0.51 -3.88 14.96
C LYS A 261 0.70 -2.84 16.06
N VAL A 262 0.26 -1.62 15.80
CA VAL A 262 0.38 -0.47 16.71
C VAL A 262 -1.00 -0.11 17.26
N GLU A 263 -1.12 -0.02 18.59
CA GLU A 263 -2.37 0.34 19.26
C GLU A 263 -2.79 1.77 18.88
N GLY A 264 -4.05 1.91 18.46
CA GLY A 264 -4.65 3.20 18.12
C GLY A 264 -4.25 3.77 16.75
N ALA A 265 -3.34 3.14 16.03
CA ALA A 265 -2.91 3.61 14.72
C ALA A 265 -4.03 3.51 13.68
N SER A 266 -4.25 4.59 12.94
CA SER A 266 -5.22 4.66 11.84
C SER A 266 -4.63 4.19 10.51
N GLY A 267 -3.32 4.31 10.36
CA GLY A 267 -2.48 3.74 9.33
C GLY A 267 -1.46 2.77 9.92
N CYS A 268 -1.02 1.79 9.16
CA CYS A 268 -0.01 0.85 9.65
C CYS A 268 1.02 0.56 8.58
N PRO A 269 2.24 1.12 8.70
CA PRO A 269 3.36 0.76 7.85
C PRO A 269 3.68 -0.72 7.91
N GLY A 270 4.17 -1.29 6.80
CA GLY A 270 4.46 -2.71 6.77
C GLY A 270 5.35 -3.14 5.61
N ARG A 271 5.28 -4.42 5.28
CA ARG A 271 5.96 -5.01 4.13
C ARG A 271 4.95 -5.68 3.21
N ALA A 272 4.94 -5.30 1.94
CA ALA A 272 4.14 -5.95 0.91
C ALA A 272 5.01 -6.88 0.06
N ILE A 273 4.45 -8.03 -0.26
CA ILE A 273 5.03 -8.95 -1.23
C ILE A 273 3.98 -9.43 -2.21
N GLY A 274 4.41 -9.65 -3.44
CA GLY A 274 3.68 -10.40 -4.45
C GLY A 274 4.32 -11.75 -4.66
N MET A 275 3.52 -12.77 -4.86
CA MET A 275 3.98 -14.10 -5.24
C MET A 275 3.37 -14.45 -6.59
N ARG A 276 4.18 -14.86 -7.55
CA ARG A 276 3.71 -15.27 -8.87
C ARG A 276 4.34 -16.61 -9.26
N ARG A 277 3.64 -17.39 -10.07
CA ARG A 277 4.24 -18.61 -10.60
C ARG A 277 5.45 -18.26 -11.49
N ARG A 278 6.53 -19.02 -11.40
CA ARG A 278 7.65 -18.91 -12.35
C ARG A 278 7.11 -19.06 -13.76
N ARG A 279 7.54 -18.20 -14.66
CA ARG A 279 7.31 -18.43 -16.09
C ARG A 279 8.19 -19.63 -16.47
N ALA A 280 7.58 -20.62 -17.13
CA ALA A 280 8.32 -21.74 -17.70
C ALA A 280 9.28 -21.26 -18.79
#